data_2db84327b97f4991fff3285cb726754f
#
_entry.id   2db84327b97f4991fff3285cb726754f
#
_cell.length_a   1.000
_cell.length_b   1.000
_cell.length_c   1.000
_cell.angle_alpha   90.00
_cell.angle_beta   90.00
_cell.angle_gamma   90.00
#
_symmetry.space_group_name_H-M   'P 1'
#
loop_
_entity.id
_entity.type
_entity.pdbx_description
1 polymer ?
#
loop_
_entity_poly.entity_id
_entity_poly.type
_entity_poly.pdbx_seq_one_letter_code
_entity_poly.pdbx_strand_id
1 'polypeptide(L)'
;MNIPHTELPGNAERFHPENIQPHAESPLKGKTIIYLGSSVTYGSDSLGVSFVEYIDRLNGSTSVKEAVSGTTLATKDDASGSSYIPRMKTINPDIPADAFICQLSTNDAARHMPLGTISEGFELTDFDTETVAGAIEYIIAYAEKTWHCPVLFYTGTRFDCEEYGEMVKLLLGIQKKWKIGVIDLWNDKALHAISEKDYNLYMSNPIHPTQAGYLLWWTPAMETYLYEFLK
;
A
#
# COMPACT_ATOMS: atom_id res chain seq x y z
N MET A 1 6.87 1.76 28.53
CA MET A 1 7.77 2.68 27.82
C MET A 1 7.78 2.26 26.38
N ASN A 2 7.49 3.18 25.45
CA ASN A 2 7.62 2.84 24.02
C ASN A 2 9.10 2.73 23.66
N ILE A 3 9.48 1.59 23.11
CA ILE A 3 10.86 1.37 22.61
C ILE A 3 11.02 2.26 21.37
N PRO A 4 12.09 3.06 21.26
CA PRO A 4 12.38 3.82 20.05
C PRO A 4 12.47 2.90 18.82
N HIS A 5 11.97 3.32 17.67
CA HIS A 5 11.98 2.48 16.46
C HIS A 5 13.42 2.05 16.05
N THR A 6 14.42 2.87 16.38
CA THR A 6 15.85 2.54 16.17
C THR A 6 16.36 1.38 17.04
N GLU A 7 15.66 1.05 18.12
CA GLU A 7 16.03 0.00 19.06
C GLU A 7 15.19 -1.29 18.86
N LEU A 8 14.24 -1.28 17.95
CA LEU A 8 13.45 -2.48 17.64
C LEU A 8 14.36 -3.54 16.99
N PRO A 9 14.35 -4.79 17.47
CA PRO A 9 15.15 -5.86 16.88
C PRO A 9 14.92 -6.08 15.39
N GLY A 10 13.68 -5.84 14.93
CA GLY A 10 13.30 -5.91 13.52
C GLY A 10 13.83 -4.78 12.66
N ASN A 11 14.38 -3.72 13.25
CA ASN A 11 15.02 -2.60 12.55
C ASN A 11 16.55 -2.65 12.65
N ALA A 12 17.12 -3.81 13.01
CA ALA A 12 18.57 -3.99 13.06
C ALA A 12 19.18 -3.84 11.65
N GLU A 13 20.41 -3.30 11.62
CA GLU A 13 21.18 -2.96 10.40
C GLU A 13 21.20 -4.08 9.32
N ARG A 14 21.22 -5.35 9.75
CA ARG A 14 21.22 -6.50 8.83
C ARG A 14 19.97 -6.57 7.94
N PHE A 15 18.90 -5.90 8.31
CA PHE A 15 17.66 -5.84 7.52
C PHE A 15 17.61 -4.61 6.61
N HIS A 16 18.54 -3.65 6.74
CA HIS A 16 18.54 -2.47 5.90
C HIS A 16 18.72 -2.83 4.41
N PRO A 17 18.00 -2.20 3.47
CA PRO A 17 18.03 -2.54 2.04
C PRO A 17 19.46 -2.58 1.44
N GLU A 18 20.37 -1.73 1.91
CA GLU A 18 21.75 -1.70 1.43
C GLU A 18 22.51 -3.01 1.69
N ASN A 19 22.12 -3.76 2.73
CA ASN A 19 22.73 -5.04 3.11
C ASN A 19 22.08 -6.25 2.42
N ILE A 20 21.05 -6.03 1.58
CA ILE A 20 20.29 -7.08 0.91
C ILE A 20 20.83 -7.30 -0.51
N GLN A 21 21.03 -8.56 -0.88
CA GLN A 21 21.48 -8.91 -2.23
C GLN A 21 20.32 -8.91 -3.21
N PRO A 22 20.47 -8.28 -4.38
CA PRO A 22 19.45 -8.34 -5.45
C PRO A 22 19.21 -9.76 -5.94
N HIS A 23 18.02 -9.99 -6.48
CA HIS A 23 17.75 -11.19 -7.28
C HIS A 23 18.64 -11.22 -8.51
N ALA A 24 19.09 -12.41 -8.93
CA ALA A 24 19.91 -12.57 -10.14
C ALA A 24 19.14 -12.13 -11.39
N GLU A 25 17.83 -12.43 -11.41
CA GLU A 25 16.89 -12.04 -12.46
C GLU A 25 15.55 -11.64 -11.81
N SER A 26 14.85 -10.70 -12.43
CA SER A 26 13.51 -10.30 -11.99
C SER A 26 12.67 -9.79 -13.15
N PRO A 27 11.36 -10.15 -13.20
CA PRO A 27 10.42 -9.60 -14.17
C PRO A 27 10.12 -8.10 -13.92
N LEU A 28 10.47 -7.56 -12.76
CA LEU A 28 10.30 -6.14 -12.44
C LEU A 28 11.52 -5.29 -12.79
N LYS A 29 12.61 -5.89 -13.29
CA LYS A 29 13.83 -5.16 -13.61
C LYS A 29 13.57 -4.04 -14.64
N GLY A 30 13.95 -2.82 -14.27
CA GLY A 30 13.78 -1.64 -15.11
C GLY A 30 12.36 -1.08 -15.16
N LYS A 31 11.39 -1.68 -14.46
CA LYS A 31 10.03 -1.14 -14.35
C LYS A 31 9.99 0.07 -13.43
N THR A 32 9.11 1.02 -13.73
CA THR A 32 8.81 2.18 -12.91
C THR A 32 7.44 2.01 -12.27
N ILE A 33 7.38 2.04 -10.93
CA ILE A 33 6.16 1.79 -10.17
C ILE A 33 5.84 3.01 -9.29
N ILE A 34 4.62 3.53 -9.40
CA ILE A 34 4.13 4.60 -8.53
C ILE A 34 3.45 3.97 -7.32
N TYR A 35 3.80 4.43 -6.12
CA TYR A 35 3.20 4.02 -4.86
C TYR A 35 2.53 5.21 -4.17
N LEU A 36 1.25 5.08 -3.86
CA LEU A 36 0.47 6.06 -3.10
C LEU A 36 0.01 5.46 -1.77
N GLY A 37 0.27 6.15 -0.66
CA GLY A 37 -0.14 5.60 0.62
C GLY A 37 0.06 6.49 1.84
N SER A 38 0.01 5.86 3.02
CA SER A 38 0.22 6.50 4.30
C SER A 38 1.41 5.91 5.06
N SER A 39 1.33 5.78 6.37
CA SER A 39 2.42 5.33 7.25
C SER A 39 3.00 3.96 6.88
N VAL A 40 2.18 3.03 6.40
CA VAL A 40 2.62 1.69 6.00
C VAL A 40 3.41 1.74 4.69
N THR A 41 2.98 2.53 3.71
CA THR A 41 3.75 2.76 2.47
C THR A 41 5.03 3.56 2.76
N TYR A 42 4.96 4.52 3.68
CA TYR A 42 6.13 5.31 4.09
C TYR A 42 7.17 4.47 4.83
N GLY A 43 6.74 3.53 5.67
CA GLY A 43 7.60 2.78 6.57
C GLY A 43 7.86 3.52 7.90
N SER A 44 6.81 4.07 8.54
CA SER A 44 6.97 4.95 9.70
C SER A 44 7.67 4.29 10.88
N ASP A 45 7.37 3.03 11.15
CA ASP A 45 7.94 2.29 12.27
C ASP A 45 9.21 1.49 11.90
N SER A 46 9.61 1.58 10.63
CA SER A 46 10.77 0.92 10.03
C SER A 46 11.80 1.91 9.47
N LEU A 47 11.87 3.10 10.08
CA LEU A 47 12.86 4.14 9.79
C LEU A 47 12.76 4.71 8.36
N GLY A 48 11.55 4.78 7.81
CA GLY A 48 11.29 5.29 6.45
C GLY A 48 11.52 4.25 5.34
N VAL A 49 11.81 3.01 5.71
CA VAL A 49 12.00 1.88 4.79
C VAL A 49 10.74 1.01 4.80
N SER A 50 10.14 0.76 3.65
CA SER A 50 8.98 -0.13 3.51
C SER A 50 9.24 -1.23 2.48
N PHE A 51 8.24 -2.03 2.15
CA PHE A 51 8.34 -2.99 1.05
C PHE A 51 8.75 -2.34 -0.29
N VAL A 52 8.50 -1.04 -0.46
CA VAL A 52 8.85 -0.28 -1.67
C VAL A 52 10.35 -0.32 -1.92
N GLU A 53 11.17 0.04 -0.92
CA GLU A 53 12.62 0.04 -1.02
C GLU A 53 13.18 -1.37 -1.21
N TYR A 54 12.53 -2.39 -0.62
CA TYR A 54 12.95 -3.79 -0.82
C TYR A 54 12.62 -4.30 -2.21
N ILE A 55 11.45 -3.97 -2.76
CA ILE A 55 11.09 -4.32 -4.14
C ILE A 55 12.11 -3.70 -5.10
N ASP A 56 12.43 -2.43 -4.95
CA ASP A 56 13.43 -1.77 -5.79
C ASP A 56 14.81 -2.43 -5.65
N ARG A 57 15.24 -2.67 -4.41
CA ARG A 57 16.56 -3.26 -4.13
C ARG A 57 16.68 -4.67 -4.67
N LEU A 58 15.65 -5.50 -4.47
CA LEU A 58 15.67 -6.90 -4.89
C LEU A 58 15.51 -7.07 -6.41
N ASN A 59 14.70 -6.22 -7.04
CA ASN A 59 14.27 -6.43 -8.40
C ASN A 59 14.93 -5.50 -9.43
N GLY A 60 15.59 -4.43 -9.00
CA GLY A 60 16.12 -3.42 -9.90
C GLY A 60 15.02 -2.60 -10.59
N SER A 61 13.89 -2.41 -9.93
CA SER A 61 12.84 -1.45 -10.30
C SER A 61 13.18 -0.05 -9.80
N THR A 62 12.36 0.91 -10.19
CA THR A 62 12.43 2.30 -9.72
C THR A 62 11.06 2.69 -9.20
N SER A 63 10.97 3.24 -7.99
CA SER A 63 9.71 3.69 -7.41
C SER A 63 9.57 5.21 -7.39
N VAL A 64 8.34 5.67 -7.54
CA VAL A 64 7.87 6.99 -7.17
C VAL A 64 6.97 6.82 -5.95
N LYS A 65 7.51 7.08 -4.75
CA LYS A 65 6.80 6.86 -3.49
C LYS A 65 6.20 8.16 -2.98
N GLU A 66 4.87 8.31 -3.09
CA GLU A 66 4.08 9.38 -2.50
C GLU A 66 3.34 8.85 -1.26
N ALA A 67 3.94 9.01 -0.09
CA ALA A 67 3.41 8.44 1.15
C ALA A 67 3.59 9.39 2.34
N VAL A 68 2.49 9.70 3.03
CA VAL A 68 2.47 10.58 4.20
C VAL A 68 1.71 9.90 5.35
N SER A 69 2.38 9.71 6.48
CA SER A 69 1.79 9.06 7.66
C SER A 69 0.53 9.79 8.16
N GLY A 70 -0.46 9.01 8.59
CA GLY A 70 -1.70 9.55 9.17
C GLY A 70 -2.73 10.04 8.15
N THR A 71 -2.49 9.94 6.85
CA THR A 71 -3.41 10.43 5.81
C THR A 71 -4.43 9.39 5.37
N THR A 72 -5.56 9.83 4.84
CA THR A 72 -6.74 9.04 4.46
C THR A 72 -6.93 8.95 2.94
N LEU A 73 -7.65 7.93 2.49
CA LEU A 73 -8.20 7.85 1.13
C LEU A 73 -9.26 8.93 0.93
N ALA A 74 -10.28 8.91 1.82
CA ALA A 74 -11.39 9.84 1.78
C ALA A 74 -10.94 11.28 2.06
N THR A 75 -11.55 12.23 1.34
CA THR A 75 -11.25 13.67 1.47
C THR A 75 -12.07 14.37 2.56
N LYS A 76 -12.98 13.65 3.21
CA LYS A 76 -13.80 14.21 4.30
C LYS A 76 -12.90 14.76 5.41
N ASP A 77 -13.21 15.98 5.86
CA ASP A 77 -12.50 16.71 6.92
C ASP A 77 -10.99 16.95 6.62
N ASP A 78 -10.57 16.87 5.35
CA ASP A 78 -9.19 17.10 4.92
C ASP A 78 -8.92 18.57 4.59
N ALA A 79 -9.03 19.44 5.60
CA ALA A 79 -8.74 20.88 5.45
C ALA A 79 -7.28 21.17 5.03
N SER A 80 -6.37 20.22 5.27
CA SER A 80 -4.95 20.35 4.92
C SER A 80 -4.62 19.97 3.48
N GLY A 81 -5.53 19.30 2.77
CA GLY A 81 -5.29 18.73 1.45
C GLY A 81 -4.25 17.61 1.46
N SER A 82 -4.14 16.87 2.57
CA SER A 82 -3.14 15.82 2.77
C SER A 82 -3.64 14.41 2.46
N SER A 83 -4.94 14.23 2.18
CA SER A 83 -5.49 12.94 1.76
C SER A 83 -4.86 12.45 0.44
N TYR A 84 -5.13 11.21 0.07
CA TYR A 84 -4.46 10.58 -1.08
C TYR A 84 -4.74 11.32 -2.40
N ILE A 85 -5.97 11.77 -2.64
CA ILE A 85 -6.35 12.39 -3.92
C ILE A 85 -5.58 13.69 -4.22
N PRO A 86 -5.52 14.70 -3.33
CA PRO A 86 -4.70 15.88 -3.56
C PRO A 86 -3.24 15.55 -3.81
N ARG A 87 -2.64 14.64 -3.02
CA ARG A 87 -1.24 14.25 -3.16
C ARG A 87 -0.97 13.47 -4.46
N MET A 88 -1.86 12.58 -4.86
CA MET A 88 -1.77 11.89 -6.15
C MET A 88 -1.64 12.89 -7.31
N LYS A 89 -2.38 14.00 -7.26
CA LYS A 89 -2.35 15.05 -8.30
C LYS A 89 -1.04 15.84 -8.35
N THR A 90 -0.17 15.72 -7.34
CA THR A 90 1.16 16.34 -7.35
C THR A 90 2.22 15.46 -8.03
N ILE A 91 1.92 14.19 -8.26
CA ILE A 91 2.84 13.27 -8.95
C ILE A 91 2.92 13.70 -10.42
N ASN A 92 4.14 13.77 -10.97
CA ASN A 92 4.34 14.15 -12.36
C ASN A 92 3.55 13.21 -13.30
N PRO A 93 2.60 13.76 -14.11
CA PRO A 93 1.77 12.95 -15.01
C PRO A 93 2.57 12.32 -16.18
N ASP A 94 3.76 12.84 -16.49
CA ASP A 94 4.59 12.37 -17.60
C ASP A 94 5.49 11.17 -17.24
N ILE A 95 5.38 10.64 -16.01
CA ILE A 95 6.14 9.45 -15.62
C ILE A 95 5.66 8.24 -16.45
N PRO A 96 6.58 7.54 -17.15
CA PRO A 96 6.25 6.34 -17.89
C PRO A 96 6.11 5.17 -16.90
N ALA A 97 5.01 5.14 -16.14
CA ALA A 97 4.77 4.15 -15.11
C ALA A 97 4.32 2.81 -15.72
N ASP A 98 4.89 1.72 -15.20
CA ASP A 98 4.47 0.35 -15.51
C ASP A 98 3.33 -0.13 -14.61
N ALA A 99 3.17 0.49 -13.44
CA ALA A 99 2.07 0.22 -12.52
C ALA A 99 1.84 1.39 -11.55
N PHE A 100 0.60 1.51 -11.06
CA PHE A 100 0.22 2.38 -9.96
C PHE A 100 -0.34 1.53 -8.80
N ILE A 101 0.26 1.62 -7.63
CA ILE A 101 -0.09 0.82 -6.46
C ILE A 101 -0.53 1.72 -5.31
N CYS A 102 -1.74 1.49 -4.80
CA CYS A 102 -2.33 2.29 -3.75
C CYS A 102 -2.58 1.47 -2.48
N GLN A 103 -2.28 2.05 -1.33
CA GLN A 103 -2.61 1.49 -0.03
C GLN A 103 -4.11 1.61 0.26
N LEU A 104 -4.77 0.54 0.69
CA LEU A 104 -6.04 0.65 1.42
C LEU A 104 -5.71 1.22 2.81
N SER A 105 -6.08 2.47 3.06
CA SER A 105 -5.62 3.19 4.24
C SER A 105 -6.27 2.69 5.54
N THR A 106 -5.46 2.39 6.53
CA THR A 106 -5.93 2.06 7.90
C THR A 106 -6.46 3.28 8.66
N ASN A 107 -6.07 4.49 8.22
CA ASN A 107 -6.52 5.73 8.88
C ASN A 107 -7.99 6.03 8.61
N ASP A 108 -8.53 5.59 7.48
CA ASP A 108 -9.96 5.74 7.19
C ASP A 108 -10.81 4.94 8.18
N ALA A 109 -10.41 3.70 8.49
CA ALA A 109 -11.05 2.92 9.54
C ALA A 109 -10.90 3.56 10.92
N ALA A 110 -9.68 3.95 11.29
CA ALA A 110 -9.39 4.57 12.59
C ALA A 110 -10.13 5.90 12.83
N ARG A 111 -10.46 6.62 11.76
CA ARG A 111 -11.21 7.89 11.81
C ARG A 111 -12.69 7.73 11.49
N HIS A 112 -13.18 6.49 11.36
CA HIS A 112 -14.58 6.19 11.04
C HIS A 112 -15.07 6.94 9.80
N MET A 113 -14.25 7.00 8.73
CA MET A 113 -14.62 7.63 7.47
C MET A 113 -15.84 6.92 6.86
N PRO A 114 -16.77 7.66 6.23
CA PRO A 114 -17.91 7.04 5.60
C PRO A 114 -17.48 6.01 4.56
N LEU A 115 -18.01 4.79 4.66
CA LEU A 115 -17.67 3.72 3.72
C LEU A 115 -18.12 4.05 2.30
N GLY A 116 -19.32 4.62 2.15
CA GLY A 116 -19.94 4.91 0.87
C GLY A 116 -20.41 3.65 0.15
N THR A 117 -20.75 3.81 -1.11
CA THR A 117 -21.22 2.73 -2.01
C THR A 117 -20.48 2.79 -3.34
N ILE A 118 -20.30 1.63 -3.97
CA ILE A 118 -19.70 1.55 -5.31
C ILE A 118 -20.62 2.27 -6.29
N SER A 119 -20.09 3.24 -7.04
CA SER A 119 -20.82 3.96 -8.07
C SER A 119 -21.18 3.03 -9.24
N GLU A 120 -22.23 3.37 -9.98
CA GLU A 120 -22.51 2.72 -11.28
C GLU A 120 -21.71 3.34 -12.43
N GLY A 121 -21.28 4.60 -12.29
CA GLY A 121 -20.51 5.33 -13.29
C GLY A 121 -19.00 5.06 -13.26
N PHE A 122 -18.29 5.63 -14.22
CA PHE A 122 -16.83 5.49 -14.40
C PHE A 122 -16.12 6.84 -14.56
N GLU A 123 -16.85 7.94 -14.56
CA GLU A 123 -16.26 9.27 -14.70
C GLU A 123 -15.87 9.85 -13.34
N LEU A 124 -14.86 10.70 -13.30
CA LEU A 124 -14.36 11.34 -12.07
C LEU A 124 -15.46 12.11 -11.31
N THR A 125 -16.49 12.58 -12.00
CA THR A 125 -17.64 13.29 -11.45
C THR A 125 -18.67 12.39 -10.80
N ASP A 126 -18.58 11.07 -10.99
CA ASP A 126 -19.53 10.10 -10.46
C ASP A 126 -19.17 9.65 -9.03
N PHE A 127 -18.00 10.08 -8.53
CA PHE A 127 -17.45 9.57 -7.27
C PHE A 127 -17.53 10.59 -6.15
N ASP A 128 -18.20 10.23 -5.06
CA ASP A 128 -18.17 10.99 -3.81
C ASP A 128 -16.87 10.74 -3.05
N THR A 129 -15.89 11.60 -3.28
CA THR A 129 -14.55 11.46 -2.68
C THR A 129 -14.50 11.68 -1.15
N GLU A 130 -15.60 12.12 -0.53
CA GLU A 130 -15.70 12.18 0.93
C GLU A 130 -15.94 10.79 1.57
N THR A 131 -16.18 9.77 0.74
CA THR A 131 -16.34 8.37 1.15
C THR A 131 -15.16 7.52 0.70
N VAL A 132 -14.95 6.39 1.40
CA VAL A 132 -13.88 5.43 1.05
C VAL A 132 -14.11 4.85 -0.35
N ALA A 133 -15.36 4.45 -0.68
CA ALA A 133 -15.70 3.91 -1.98
C ALA A 133 -15.39 4.89 -3.10
N GLY A 134 -15.92 6.11 -2.99
CA GLY A 134 -15.73 7.13 -4.03
C GLY A 134 -14.27 7.56 -4.16
N ALA A 135 -13.51 7.63 -3.05
CA ALA A 135 -12.09 7.94 -3.10
C ALA A 135 -11.28 6.85 -3.82
N ILE A 136 -11.56 5.57 -3.55
CA ILE A 136 -10.90 4.44 -4.25
C ILE A 136 -11.21 4.51 -5.75
N GLU A 137 -12.48 4.66 -6.14
CA GLU A 137 -12.89 4.70 -7.55
C GLU A 137 -12.32 5.93 -8.27
N TYR A 138 -12.28 7.09 -7.60
CA TYR A 138 -11.65 8.29 -8.13
C TYR A 138 -10.15 8.08 -8.41
N ILE A 139 -9.44 7.47 -7.45
CA ILE A 139 -8.00 7.18 -7.60
C ILE A 139 -7.76 6.23 -8.78
N ILE A 140 -8.57 5.18 -8.93
CA ILE A 140 -8.47 4.24 -10.06
C ILE A 140 -8.66 4.99 -11.39
N ALA A 141 -9.79 5.68 -11.55
CA ALA A 141 -10.11 6.40 -12.78
C ALA A 141 -9.06 7.45 -13.14
N TYR A 142 -8.57 8.19 -12.15
CA TYR A 142 -7.53 9.19 -12.36
C TYR A 142 -6.20 8.55 -12.77
N ALA A 143 -5.77 7.50 -12.08
CA ALA A 143 -4.49 6.84 -12.35
C ALA A 143 -4.48 6.18 -13.75
N GLU A 144 -5.54 5.45 -14.12
CA GLU A 144 -5.68 4.85 -15.45
C GLU A 144 -5.65 5.92 -16.56
N LYS A 145 -6.33 7.05 -16.35
CA LYS A 145 -6.41 8.14 -17.32
C LYS A 145 -5.09 8.91 -17.44
N THR A 146 -4.32 9.03 -16.36
CA THR A 146 -3.10 9.85 -16.30
C THR A 146 -1.88 9.06 -16.76
N TRP A 147 -1.66 7.87 -16.20
CA TRP A 147 -0.43 7.09 -16.45
C TRP A 147 -0.64 5.91 -17.38
N HIS A 148 -1.88 5.59 -17.77
CA HIS A 148 -2.20 4.50 -18.71
C HIS A 148 -1.57 3.15 -18.34
N CYS A 149 -1.43 2.88 -17.05
CA CYS A 149 -0.84 1.67 -16.51
C CYS A 149 -1.82 0.89 -15.64
N PRO A 150 -1.57 -0.41 -15.38
CA PRO A 150 -2.36 -1.18 -14.44
C PRO A 150 -2.41 -0.54 -13.06
N VAL A 151 -3.60 -0.55 -12.44
CA VAL A 151 -3.82 -0.08 -11.07
C VAL A 151 -4.00 -1.26 -10.14
N LEU A 152 -3.28 -1.23 -9.02
CA LEU A 152 -3.40 -2.21 -7.95
C LEU A 152 -3.67 -1.51 -6.62
N PHE A 153 -4.40 -2.19 -5.75
CA PHE A 153 -4.48 -1.82 -4.34
C PHE A 153 -3.88 -2.93 -3.49
N TYR A 154 -3.34 -2.57 -2.32
CA TYR A 154 -2.94 -3.55 -1.34
C TYR A 154 -3.61 -3.31 0.00
N THR A 155 -3.91 -4.40 0.73
CA THR A 155 -4.43 -4.37 2.09
C THR A 155 -3.29 -4.53 3.09
N GLY A 156 -3.51 -4.09 4.35
CA GLY A 156 -2.66 -4.50 5.46
C GLY A 156 -2.83 -5.98 5.79
N THR A 157 -1.90 -6.54 6.56
CA THR A 157 -2.10 -7.83 7.22
C THR A 157 -3.21 -7.73 8.27
N ARG A 158 -3.80 -8.86 8.65
CA ARG A 158 -4.98 -8.87 9.52
C ARG A 158 -4.69 -8.37 10.92
N PHE A 159 -5.52 -7.46 11.40
CA PHE A 159 -5.54 -6.95 12.77
C PHE A 159 -6.99 -6.81 13.25
N ASP A 160 -7.20 -6.59 14.54
CA ASP A 160 -8.54 -6.50 15.14
C ASP A 160 -9.17 -5.13 14.83
N CYS A 161 -9.89 -5.04 13.70
CA CYS A 161 -10.64 -3.87 13.27
C CYS A 161 -11.74 -4.28 12.28
N GLU A 162 -13.00 -4.23 12.73
CA GLU A 162 -14.15 -4.59 11.91
C GLU A 162 -14.33 -3.64 10.74
N GLU A 163 -14.19 -2.33 10.98
CA GLU A 163 -14.32 -1.28 9.94
C GLU A 163 -13.33 -1.50 8.79
N TYR A 164 -12.08 -1.87 9.11
CA TYR A 164 -11.09 -2.17 8.07
C TYR A 164 -11.47 -3.43 7.29
N GLY A 165 -12.03 -4.43 7.96
CA GLY A 165 -12.56 -5.63 7.31
C GLY A 165 -13.70 -5.31 6.33
N GLU A 166 -14.59 -4.36 6.65
CA GLU A 166 -15.63 -3.88 5.71
C GLU A 166 -15.02 -3.11 4.53
N MET A 167 -13.98 -2.31 4.76
CA MET A 167 -13.25 -1.65 3.67
C MET A 167 -12.58 -2.65 2.72
N VAL A 168 -12.03 -3.75 3.24
CA VAL A 168 -11.47 -4.84 2.40
C VAL A 168 -12.56 -5.47 1.55
N LYS A 169 -13.73 -5.78 2.11
CA LYS A 169 -14.88 -6.32 1.34
C LYS A 169 -15.33 -5.34 0.24
N LEU A 170 -15.38 -4.05 0.56
CA LEU A 170 -15.71 -3.00 -0.41
C LEU A 170 -14.69 -2.97 -1.55
N LEU A 171 -13.38 -2.99 -1.25
CA LEU A 171 -12.31 -3.01 -2.25
C LEU A 171 -12.43 -4.21 -3.18
N LEU A 172 -12.73 -5.41 -2.66
CA LEU A 172 -12.96 -6.61 -3.47
C LEU A 172 -14.23 -6.51 -4.34
N GLY A 173 -15.21 -5.71 -3.92
CA GLY A 173 -16.37 -5.33 -4.75
C GLY A 173 -15.95 -4.41 -5.89
N ILE A 174 -15.18 -3.37 -5.60
CA ILE A 174 -14.64 -2.42 -6.58
C ILE A 174 -13.73 -3.13 -7.59
N GLN A 175 -12.91 -4.09 -7.15
CA GLN A 175 -12.09 -4.93 -8.02
C GLN A 175 -12.90 -5.61 -9.12
N LYS A 176 -14.11 -6.10 -8.80
CA LYS A 176 -14.98 -6.78 -9.77
C LYS A 176 -15.49 -5.82 -10.85
N LYS A 177 -15.75 -4.56 -10.48
CA LYS A 177 -16.19 -3.51 -11.41
C LYS A 177 -15.04 -3.05 -12.31
N TRP A 178 -13.92 -2.67 -11.72
CA TRP A 178 -12.81 -2.00 -12.39
C TRP A 178 -11.77 -2.96 -13.00
N LYS A 179 -11.78 -4.25 -12.62
CA LYS A 179 -10.79 -5.26 -13.03
C LYS A 179 -9.35 -4.92 -12.62
N ILE A 180 -9.19 -4.15 -11.56
CA ILE A 180 -7.89 -3.80 -10.97
C ILE A 180 -7.24 -4.99 -10.26
N GLY A 181 -5.93 -4.90 -9.99
CA GLY A 181 -5.25 -5.82 -9.10
C GLY A 181 -5.56 -5.54 -7.63
N VAL A 182 -5.63 -6.60 -6.83
CA VAL A 182 -5.67 -6.46 -5.37
C VAL A 182 -4.69 -7.44 -4.74
N ILE A 183 -3.71 -6.91 -4.03
CA ILE A 183 -2.79 -7.67 -3.19
C ILE A 183 -3.47 -7.80 -1.83
N ASP A 184 -4.20 -8.90 -1.64
CA ASP A 184 -5.05 -9.11 -0.47
C ASP A 184 -4.27 -9.81 0.66
N LEU A 185 -3.43 -9.07 1.36
CA LEU A 185 -2.69 -9.57 2.52
C LEU A 185 -3.62 -9.84 3.72
N TRP A 186 -4.79 -9.18 3.78
CA TRP A 186 -5.76 -9.34 4.86
C TRP A 186 -6.36 -10.72 4.94
N ASN A 187 -6.70 -11.31 3.80
CA ASN A 187 -7.34 -12.62 3.72
C ASN A 187 -6.35 -13.77 3.45
N ASP A 188 -5.06 -13.47 3.26
CA ASP A 188 -4.04 -14.48 2.99
C ASP A 188 -3.74 -15.33 4.24
N LYS A 189 -4.38 -16.49 4.34
CA LYS A 189 -4.20 -17.42 5.48
C LYS A 189 -2.79 -17.99 5.57
N ALA A 190 -2.11 -18.17 4.45
CA ALA A 190 -0.74 -18.70 4.42
C ALA A 190 0.23 -17.66 4.99
N LEU A 191 0.05 -16.40 4.60
CA LEU A 191 0.81 -15.27 5.13
C LEU A 191 0.68 -15.14 6.65
N HIS A 192 -0.51 -15.39 7.19
CA HIS A 192 -0.77 -15.29 8.65
C HIS A 192 -0.30 -16.51 9.45
N ALA A 193 0.13 -17.60 8.82
CA ALA A 193 0.62 -18.80 9.49
C ALA A 193 2.08 -18.66 9.93
N ILE A 194 2.38 -17.62 10.72
CA ILE A 194 3.73 -17.36 11.28
C ILE A 194 3.76 -17.59 12.78
N SER A 195 4.96 -17.83 13.33
CA SER A 195 5.13 -17.99 14.77
C SER A 195 4.97 -16.65 15.51
N GLU A 196 4.59 -16.71 16.79
CA GLU A 196 4.55 -15.51 17.65
C GLU A 196 5.92 -14.83 17.71
N LYS A 197 7.01 -15.60 17.72
CA LYS A 197 8.37 -15.06 17.69
C LYS A 197 8.64 -14.24 16.44
N ASP A 198 8.23 -14.74 15.27
CA ASP A 198 8.39 -14.04 14.00
C ASP A 198 7.49 -12.82 13.95
N TYR A 199 6.23 -12.94 14.40
CA TYR A 199 5.32 -11.81 14.48
C TYR A 199 5.91 -10.67 15.34
N ASN A 200 6.48 -10.97 16.51
CA ASN A 200 7.11 -9.99 17.39
C ASN A 200 8.40 -9.36 16.81
N LEU A 201 9.06 -10.04 15.87
CA LEU A 201 10.20 -9.47 15.14
C LEU A 201 9.70 -8.59 13.98
N TYR A 202 8.63 -8.99 13.31
CA TYR A 202 8.14 -8.38 12.08
C TYR A 202 7.24 -7.17 12.30
N MET A 203 6.55 -7.08 13.45
CA MET A 203 5.59 -6.02 13.72
C MET A 203 6.03 -5.15 14.91
N SER A 204 6.00 -3.85 14.72
CA SER A 204 6.15 -2.86 15.80
C SER A 204 4.85 -2.73 16.61
N ASN A 205 3.74 -2.80 15.92
CA ASN A 205 2.37 -2.81 16.43
C ASN A 205 1.48 -3.55 15.42
N PRO A 206 0.18 -3.78 15.68
CA PRO A 206 -0.67 -4.58 14.77
C PRO A 206 -0.81 -4.06 13.34
N ILE A 207 -0.40 -2.82 13.05
CA ILE A 207 -0.55 -2.17 11.74
C ILE A 207 0.80 -2.00 11.03
N HIS A 208 1.87 -1.68 11.77
CA HIS A 208 3.14 -1.23 11.19
C HIS A 208 4.23 -2.29 11.28
N PRO A 209 4.71 -2.81 10.14
CA PRO A 209 5.86 -3.69 10.11
C PRO A 209 7.16 -2.97 10.47
N THR A 210 8.11 -3.74 10.98
CA THR A 210 9.53 -3.37 11.06
C THR A 210 10.22 -3.62 9.71
N GLN A 211 11.48 -3.28 9.56
CA GLN A 211 12.30 -3.62 8.39
C GLN A 211 12.31 -5.14 8.14
N ALA A 212 12.47 -5.94 9.19
CA ALA A 212 12.39 -7.41 9.08
C ALA A 212 11.02 -7.87 8.57
N GLY A 213 9.93 -7.26 9.05
CA GLY A 213 8.58 -7.57 8.59
C GLY A 213 8.35 -7.24 7.13
N TYR A 214 8.83 -6.10 6.68
CA TYR A 214 8.77 -5.79 5.25
C TYR A 214 9.62 -6.74 4.42
N LEU A 215 10.89 -6.94 4.79
CA LEU A 215 11.83 -7.77 4.02
C LEU A 215 11.42 -9.24 3.95
N LEU A 216 11.11 -9.85 5.11
CA LEU A 216 10.99 -11.31 5.22
C LEU A 216 9.55 -11.83 5.10
N TRP A 217 8.59 -10.94 5.21
CA TRP A 217 7.18 -11.33 5.28
C TRP A 217 6.34 -10.66 4.19
N TRP A 218 6.34 -9.31 4.10
CA TRP A 218 5.50 -8.60 3.14
C TRP A 218 6.05 -8.64 1.72
N THR A 219 7.34 -8.32 1.54
CA THR A 219 7.94 -8.21 0.20
C THR A 219 7.81 -9.50 -0.62
N PRO A 220 8.08 -10.72 -0.09
CA PRO A 220 7.90 -11.95 -0.86
C PRO A 220 6.44 -12.17 -1.30
N ALA A 221 5.46 -11.80 -0.44
CA ALA A 221 4.05 -11.87 -0.81
C ALA A 221 3.71 -10.85 -1.91
N MET A 222 4.15 -9.59 -1.75
CA MET A 222 3.94 -8.54 -2.74
C MET A 222 4.56 -8.90 -4.10
N GLU A 223 5.80 -9.41 -4.12
CA GLU A 223 6.48 -9.85 -5.34
C GLU A 223 5.69 -10.93 -6.10
N THR A 224 5.11 -11.89 -5.40
CA THR A 224 4.30 -12.94 -6.01
C THR A 224 3.16 -12.35 -6.82
N TYR A 225 2.40 -11.40 -6.25
CA TYR A 225 1.33 -10.72 -6.95
C TYR A 225 1.83 -9.83 -8.10
N LEU A 226 2.92 -9.08 -7.88
CA LEU A 226 3.48 -8.18 -8.89
C LEU A 226 4.03 -8.95 -10.09
N TYR A 227 4.69 -10.09 -9.87
CA TYR A 227 5.19 -10.94 -10.95
C TYR A 227 4.07 -11.52 -11.81
N GLU A 228 2.92 -11.80 -11.24
CA GLU A 228 1.76 -12.27 -12.00
C GLU A 228 1.07 -11.14 -12.77
N PHE A 229 0.99 -9.97 -12.17
CA PHE A 229 0.23 -8.84 -12.71
C PHE A 229 0.99 -8.05 -13.78
N LEU A 230 2.31 -8.01 -13.70
CA LEU A 230 3.19 -7.19 -14.57
C LEU A 230 4.02 -8.02 -15.56
N LYS A 231 3.54 -9.21 -15.88
CA LYS A 231 4.13 -10.10 -16.92
C LYS A 231 4.08 -9.48 -18.31
#